data_08728d8a2ff7cd7e96f492bed299351b
#
_entry.id   08728d8a2ff7cd7e96f492bed299351b
#
_cell.length_a   1.000
_cell.length_b   1.000
_cell.length_c   1.000
_cell.angle_alpha   90.00
_cell.angle_beta   90.00
_cell.angle_gamma   90.00
#
_symmetry.space_group_name_H-M   'P 1'
#
loop_
_entity.id
_entity.type
_entity.pdbx_description
1 polymer ?
#
loop_
_entity_poly.entity_id
_entity_poly.type
_entity_poly.pdbx_seq_one_letter_code
_entity_poly.pdbx_strand_id
1 'polypeptide(L)'
;GDLVAAEYQFSHGYDNGGNIWAVGVYATGNKRTAIRDYAINRNPLNFSNVGFDTTGQQVHADGEIWSGTQWSVRQALVKKHDRRFPYANKGLQLRCAQATDDASPLAPPACAGNHRSVQLMLDAFLLQQGATSMLDARDAMLAADRMRFGGEDLKVMWQAFARRGMGKNAVID
;
A
#
# COMPACT_ATOMS: atom_id res chain seq x y z
N GLY A 1 -3.92 0.53 -8.01
CA GLY A 1 -4.64 1.83 -8.12
C GLY A 1 -5.18 2.29 -6.78
N ASP A 2 -6.02 1.48 -6.14
CA ASP A 2 -6.83 1.85 -4.97
C ASP A 2 -6.03 2.45 -3.81
N LEU A 3 -4.93 1.79 -3.40
CA LEU A 3 -4.11 2.28 -2.30
C LEU A 3 -3.42 3.61 -2.64
N VAL A 4 -2.94 3.78 -3.87
CA VAL A 4 -2.30 5.05 -4.30
C VAL A 4 -3.31 6.20 -4.26
N ALA A 5 -4.52 5.95 -4.75
CA ALA A 5 -5.59 6.95 -4.73
C ALA A 5 -5.98 7.35 -3.30
N ALA A 6 -6.10 6.37 -2.40
CA ALA A 6 -6.41 6.63 -0.99
C ALA A 6 -5.25 7.35 -0.26
N GLU A 7 -3.99 6.98 -0.57
CA GLU A 7 -2.81 7.68 -0.03
C GLU A 7 -2.72 9.12 -0.52
N TYR A 8 -3.04 9.36 -1.78
CA TYR A 8 -3.09 10.72 -2.31
C TYR A 8 -4.08 11.58 -1.52
N GLN A 9 -5.30 11.08 -1.32
CA GLN A 9 -6.31 11.81 -0.53
C GLN A 9 -5.82 12.03 0.91
N PHE A 10 -5.30 10.98 1.56
CA PHE A 10 -4.80 11.06 2.93
C PHE A 10 -3.68 12.09 3.08
N SER A 11 -2.66 12.03 2.23
CA SER A 11 -1.46 12.87 2.33
C SER A 11 -1.75 14.35 2.03
N HIS A 12 -2.77 14.63 1.20
CA HIS A 12 -3.22 15.99 0.90
C HIS A 12 -4.30 16.50 1.87
N GLY A 13 -4.73 15.66 2.82
CA GLY A 13 -5.76 16.03 3.79
C GLY A 13 -7.16 16.19 3.21
N TYR A 14 -7.45 15.53 2.08
CA TYR A 14 -8.79 15.54 1.50
C TYR A 14 -9.75 14.69 2.31
N ASP A 15 -10.98 15.15 2.42
CA ASP A 15 -12.10 14.42 3.01
C ASP A 15 -13.02 13.92 1.91
N ASN A 16 -13.35 12.63 1.95
CA ASN A 16 -14.33 12.02 1.05
C ASN A 16 -15.71 11.84 1.70
N GLY A 17 -15.93 12.43 2.85
CA GLY A 17 -17.17 12.34 3.63
C GLY A 17 -17.37 10.99 4.32
N GLY A 18 -16.33 10.16 4.42
CA GLY A 18 -16.40 8.83 5.02
C GLY A 18 -15.04 8.24 5.36
N ASN A 19 -14.92 6.91 5.25
CA ASN A 19 -13.63 6.25 5.40
C ASN A 19 -12.78 6.48 4.14
N ILE A 20 -11.72 7.25 4.24
CA ILE A 20 -10.81 7.59 3.12
C ILE A 20 -10.20 6.35 2.45
N TRP A 21 -10.16 5.22 3.15
CA TRP A 21 -9.67 3.93 2.66
C TRP A 21 -10.76 3.08 1.99
N ALA A 22 -12.00 3.60 1.88
CA ALA A 22 -13.08 3.01 1.09
C ALA A 22 -13.06 3.63 -0.32
N VAL A 23 -12.82 2.80 -1.33
CA VAL A 23 -12.55 3.24 -2.70
C VAL A 23 -13.84 3.52 -3.46
N GLY A 24 -14.01 4.74 -3.97
CA GLY A 24 -15.18 5.10 -4.80
C GLY A 24 -16.42 5.47 -4.01
N VAL A 25 -16.28 6.04 -2.80
CA VAL A 25 -17.39 6.51 -1.95
C VAL A 25 -18.32 7.45 -2.72
N TYR A 26 -17.76 8.37 -3.53
CA TYR A 26 -18.56 9.31 -4.31
C TYR A 26 -19.47 8.60 -5.32
N ALA A 27 -18.95 7.57 -6.01
CA ALA A 27 -19.69 6.85 -7.05
C ALA A 27 -20.85 6.00 -6.50
N THR A 28 -20.70 5.47 -5.29
CA THR A 28 -21.67 4.54 -4.71
C THR A 28 -22.55 5.13 -3.61
N GLY A 29 -22.14 6.25 -3.02
CA GLY A 29 -22.71 6.77 -1.77
C GLY A 29 -22.46 5.88 -0.55
N ASN A 30 -21.83 4.71 -0.72
CA ASN A 30 -21.50 3.79 0.37
C ASN A 30 -20.20 4.21 1.06
N LYS A 31 -20.32 4.79 2.25
CA LYS A 31 -19.19 5.30 3.04
C LYS A 31 -18.37 4.21 3.77
N ARG A 32 -18.81 2.95 3.71
CA ARG A 32 -18.22 1.85 4.48
C ARG A 32 -17.19 1.04 3.67
N THR A 33 -17.59 0.56 2.51
CA THR A 33 -16.78 -0.29 1.63
C THR A 33 -16.66 0.28 0.22
N ALA A 34 -17.62 1.13 -0.17
CA ALA A 34 -17.76 1.77 -1.48
C ALA A 34 -17.92 0.74 -2.62
N ILE A 35 -17.02 0.70 -3.60
CA ILE A 35 -17.10 -0.22 -4.75
C ILE A 35 -16.42 -1.58 -4.49
N ARG A 36 -15.86 -1.77 -3.29
CA ARG A 36 -15.15 -2.99 -2.89
C ARG A 36 -15.91 -3.74 -1.81
N ASP A 37 -15.58 -4.99 -1.57
CA ASP A 37 -16.14 -5.77 -0.47
C ASP A 37 -15.59 -5.27 0.88
N TYR A 38 -14.34 -4.79 0.87
CA TYR A 38 -13.69 -4.28 2.07
C TYR A 38 -13.05 -2.91 1.83
N ALA A 39 -13.16 -2.03 2.82
CA ALA A 39 -12.26 -0.88 2.87
C ALA A 39 -10.83 -1.37 3.11
N ILE A 40 -9.84 -0.75 2.45
CA ILE A 40 -8.43 -1.19 2.47
C ILE A 40 -7.91 -1.40 3.91
N ASN A 41 -8.25 -0.48 4.82
CA ASN A 41 -7.82 -0.52 6.22
C ASN A 41 -8.54 -1.54 7.10
N ARG A 42 -9.55 -2.23 6.58
CA ARG A 42 -10.35 -3.26 7.27
C ARG A 42 -10.42 -4.56 6.50
N ASN A 43 -9.59 -4.70 5.48
CA ASN A 43 -9.58 -5.87 4.61
C ASN A 43 -8.95 -7.08 5.33
N PRO A 44 -9.69 -8.19 5.51
CA PRO A 44 -9.20 -9.40 6.17
C PRO A 44 -8.50 -10.37 5.23
N LEU A 45 -8.61 -10.17 3.90
CA LEU A 45 -8.16 -11.11 2.89
C LEU A 45 -6.64 -11.35 2.94
N ASN A 46 -6.24 -12.55 2.59
CA ASN A 46 -4.85 -12.97 2.47
C ASN A 46 -4.65 -13.82 1.20
N PHE A 47 -3.42 -14.25 0.93
CA PHE A 47 -3.07 -14.94 -0.32
C PHE A 47 -3.86 -16.24 -0.57
N SER A 48 -4.28 -16.95 0.48
CA SER A 48 -5.12 -18.15 0.33
C SER A 48 -6.56 -17.87 -0.10
N ASN A 49 -6.94 -16.60 -0.19
CA ASN A 49 -8.27 -16.19 -0.67
C ASN A 49 -8.30 -15.86 -2.18
N VAL A 50 -7.23 -16.13 -2.94
CA VAL A 50 -7.25 -15.95 -4.41
C VAL A 50 -8.43 -16.71 -4.99
N GLY A 51 -9.24 -16.03 -5.80
CA GLY A 51 -10.49 -16.58 -6.35
C GLY A 51 -11.65 -16.62 -5.34
N PHE A 52 -11.60 -15.85 -4.26
CA PHE A 52 -12.63 -15.86 -3.20
C PHE A 52 -14.03 -15.42 -3.68
N ASP A 53 -14.09 -14.65 -4.75
CA ASP A 53 -15.35 -14.29 -5.38
C ASP A 53 -15.87 -15.48 -6.20
N THR A 54 -17.17 -15.64 -6.24
CA THR A 54 -17.90 -16.86 -6.70
C THR A 54 -17.60 -17.32 -8.12
N THR A 55 -16.96 -16.49 -8.92
CA THR A 55 -16.66 -16.76 -10.33
C THR A 55 -15.22 -17.20 -10.60
N GLY A 56 -14.41 -17.44 -9.57
CA GLY A 56 -12.98 -17.75 -9.70
C GLY A 56 -12.11 -16.49 -9.72
N GLN A 57 -10.91 -16.61 -10.26
CA GLN A 57 -9.94 -15.49 -10.28
C GLN A 57 -10.50 -14.28 -11.04
N GLN A 58 -10.51 -13.13 -10.37
CA GLN A 58 -11.07 -11.89 -10.90
C GLN A 58 -10.22 -10.69 -10.46
N VAL A 59 -9.78 -9.88 -11.43
CA VAL A 59 -8.79 -8.81 -11.20
C VAL A 59 -9.20 -7.77 -10.15
N HIS A 60 -10.49 -7.49 -10.00
CA HIS A 60 -10.96 -6.52 -9.00
C HIS A 60 -11.08 -7.14 -7.61
N ALA A 61 -11.64 -8.36 -7.51
CA ALA A 61 -11.77 -9.09 -6.27
C ALA A 61 -10.39 -9.51 -5.72
N ASP A 62 -9.56 -10.20 -6.53
CA ASP A 62 -8.21 -10.58 -6.13
C ASP A 62 -7.31 -9.36 -5.89
N GLY A 63 -7.57 -8.26 -6.58
CA GLY A 63 -6.92 -6.98 -6.32
C GLY A 63 -7.13 -6.46 -4.90
N GLU A 64 -8.22 -6.85 -4.22
CA GLU A 64 -8.43 -6.52 -2.80
C GLU A 64 -7.46 -7.28 -1.88
N ILE A 65 -7.10 -8.53 -2.23
CA ILE A 65 -6.06 -9.29 -1.50
C ILE A 65 -4.74 -8.51 -1.53
N TRP A 66 -4.37 -8.03 -2.73
CA TRP A 66 -3.15 -7.23 -2.89
C TRP A 66 -3.23 -5.90 -2.14
N SER A 67 -4.34 -5.17 -2.22
CA SER A 67 -4.54 -3.92 -1.49
C SER A 67 -4.45 -4.11 0.03
N GLY A 68 -5.04 -5.19 0.58
CA GLY A 68 -4.94 -5.54 2.00
C GLY A 68 -3.52 -5.92 2.41
N THR A 69 -2.79 -6.60 1.53
CA THR A 69 -1.37 -6.94 1.72
C THR A 69 -0.51 -5.67 1.75
N GLN A 70 -0.69 -4.79 0.78
CA GLN A 70 0.00 -3.50 0.73
C GLN A 70 -0.31 -2.62 1.94
N TRP A 71 -1.55 -2.64 2.44
CA TRP A 71 -1.91 -1.99 3.69
C TRP A 71 -1.09 -2.51 4.86
N SER A 72 -0.89 -3.82 4.96
CA SER A 72 -0.08 -4.42 6.03
C SER A 72 1.39 -4.01 5.95
N VAL A 73 1.96 -3.96 4.74
CA VAL A 73 3.33 -3.45 4.50
C VAL A 73 3.43 -1.98 4.90
N ARG A 74 2.49 -1.15 4.42
CA ARG A 74 2.39 0.26 4.76
C ARG A 74 2.37 0.49 6.26
N GLN A 75 1.52 -0.23 6.98
CA GLN A 75 1.42 -0.10 8.44
C GLN A 75 2.71 -0.49 9.16
N ALA A 76 3.40 -1.51 8.67
CA ALA A 76 4.69 -1.91 9.22
C ALA A 76 5.76 -0.81 9.04
N LEU A 77 5.80 -0.18 7.87
CA LEU A 77 6.70 0.95 7.58
C LEU A 77 6.35 2.19 8.39
N VAL A 78 5.06 2.54 8.47
CA VAL A 78 4.58 3.63 9.33
C VAL A 78 5.07 3.42 10.76
N LYS A 79 4.78 2.25 11.34
CA LYS A 79 5.19 1.93 12.73
C LYS A 79 6.70 2.01 12.93
N LYS A 80 7.48 1.52 11.97
CA LYS A 80 8.94 1.53 12.06
C LYS A 80 9.53 2.93 12.07
N HIS A 81 9.00 3.82 11.24
CA HIS A 81 9.55 5.16 11.02
C HIS A 81 8.88 6.26 11.84
N ASP A 82 7.77 5.95 12.56
CA ASP A 82 6.91 6.91 13.24
C ASP A 82 7.65 7.81 14.26
N ARG A 83 8.62 7.23 15.01
CA ARG A 83 9.38 8.01 15.99
C ARG A 83 10.20 9.13 15.35
N ARG A 84 10.74 8.92 14.16
CA ARG A 84 11.56 9.90 13.45
C ARG A 84 10.73 10.79 12.54
N PHE A 85 9.70 10.22 11.92
CA PHE A 85 8.83 10.88 10.96
C PHE A 85 7.37 10.60 11.33
N PRO A 86 6.79 11.39 12.27
CA PRO A 86 5.47 11.09 12.81
C PRO A 86 4.37 11.06 11.76
N TYR A 87 3.70 9.92 11.64
CA TYR A 87 2.61 9.69 10.70
C TYR A 87 1.44 10.66 10.91
N ALA A 88 1.14 11.01 12.17
CA ALA A 88 0.05 11.92 12.52
C ALA A 88 0.34 13.40 12.18
N ASN A 89 1.58 13.74 11.81
CA ASN A 89 1.96 15.11 11.47
C ASN A 89 1.45 15.48 10.07
N LYS A 90 0.31 16.19 10.01
CA LYS A 90 -0.32 16.62 8.75
C LYS A 90 0.58 17.52 7.90
N GLY A 91 1.36 18.40 8.53
CA GLY A 91 2.32 19.25 7.81
C GLY A 91 3.40 18.42 7.13
N LEU A 92 3.94 17.40 7.80
CA LEU A 92 4.91 16.48 7.23
C LEU A 92 4.29 15.67 6.07
N GLN A 93 3.05 15.16 6.24
CA GLN A 93 2.34 14.44 5.17
C GLN A 93 2.24 15.31 3.91
N LEU A 94 1.79 16.55 4.08
CA LEU A 94 1.63 17.47 2.95
C LEU A 94 2.97 17.82 2.30
N ARG A 95 4.01 18.11 3.08
CA ARG A 95 5.36 18.40 2.59
C ARG A 95 6.01 17.23 1.83
N CYS A 96 5.59 16.01 2.10
CA CYS A 96 6.04 14.81 1.38
C CYS A 96 5.18 14.51 0.14
N ALA A 97 3.96 15.04 0.08
CA ALA A 97 3.02 14.75 -1.00
C ALA A 97 3.10 15.76 -2.16
N GLN A 98 3.41 17.02 -1.88
CA GLN A 98 3.37 18.08 -2.88
C GLN A 98 4.53 19.07 -2.77
N ALA A 99 4.82 19.71 -3.90
CA ALA A 99 5.68 20.89 -3.95
C ALA A 99 4.99 22.08 -3.25
N THR A 100 5.79 23.02 -2.79
CA THR A 100 5.38 24.37 -2.40
C THR A 100 5.99 25.36 -3.36
N ASP A 101 5.60 26.63 -3.29
CA ASP A 101 6.13 27.68 -4.17
C ASP A 101 7.66 27.75 -4.15
N ASP A 102 8.26 27.44 -2.99
CA ASP A 102 9.71 27.57 -2.76
C ASP A 102 10.47 26.24 -2.76
N ALA A 103 9.80 25.09 -2.78
CA ALA A 103 10.50 23.80 -2.62
C ALA A 103 9.75 22.59 -3.22
N SER A 104 10.50 21.66 -3.80
CA SER A 104 10.02 20.33 -4.18
C SER A 104 9.52 19.53 -2.97
N PRO A 105 8.70 18.46 -3.16
CA PRO A 105 8.33 17.55 -2.11
C PRO A 105 9.57 16.97 -1.42
N LEU A 106 9.45 16.67 -0.13
CA LEU A 106 10.53 15.97 0.58
C LEU A 106 10.73 14.57 0.00
N ALA A 107 11.99 14.15 -0.08
CA ALA A 107 12.31 12.80 -0.51
C ALA A 107 11.81 11.75 0.51
N PRO A 108 11.38 10.55 0.07
CA PRO A 108 10.83 9.51 0.94
C PRO A 108 11.65 9.15 2.19
N PRO A 109 13.01 9.19 2.19
CA PRO A 109 13.80 8.97 3.40
C PRO A 109 13.56 9.97 4.54
N ALA A 110 13.03 11.15 4.20
CA ALA A 110 12.69 12.21 5.17
C ALA A 110 11.18 12.29 5.46
N CYS A 111 10.42 11.26 5.06
CA CYS A 111 8.96 11.22 5.14
C CYS A 111 8.48 10.11 6.06
N ALA A 112 7.19 10.21 6.47
CA ALA A 112 6.53 9.15 7.21
C ALA A 112 6.47 7.84 6.38
N GLY A 113 6.39 6.70 7.05
CA GLY A 113 6.53 5.38 6.44
C GLY A 113 5.51 5.05 5.33
N ASN A 114 4.37 5.74 5.29
CA ASN A 114 3.39 5.61 4.19
C ASN A 114 3.97 6.11 2.85
N HIS A 115 4.72 7.20 2.84
CA HIS A 115 5.39 7.69 1.62
C HIS A 115 6.50 6.74 1.15
N ARG A 116 7.24 6.13 2.10
CA ARG A 116 8.19 5.05 1.75
C ARG A 116 7.47 3.87 1.09
N SER A 117 6.31 3.47 1.62
CA SER A 117 5.50 2.39 1.05
C SER A 117 5.08 2.67 -0.39
N VAL A 118 4.59 3.87 -0.66
CA VAL A 118 4.20 4.29 -2.03
C VAL A 118 5.41 4.30 -2.95
N GLN A 119 6.54 4.83 -2.51
CA GLN A 119 7.77 4.84 -3.31
C GLN A 119 8.23 3.43 -3.65
N LEU A 120 8.26 2.51 -2.68
CA LEU A 120 8.64 1.12 -2.92
C LEU A 120 7.70 0.41 -3.88
N MET A 121 6.41 0.72 -3.81
CA MET A 121 5.43 0.16 -4.74
C MET A 121 5.66 0.67 -6.16
N LEU A 122 5.93 1.96 -6.34
CA LEU A 122 6.22 2.55 -7.66
C LEU A 122 7.54 2.01 -8.22
N ASP A 123 8.59 1.92 -7.41
CA ASP A 123 9.87 1.32 -7.82
C ASP A 123 9.69 -0.15 -8.20
N ALA A 124 8.86 -0.90 -7.46
CA ALA A 124 8.57 -2.30 -7.76
C ALA A 124 7.88 -2.45 -9.12
N PHE A 125 7.01 -1.53 -9.53
CA PHE A 125 6.40 -1.58 -10.85
C PHE A 125 7.42 -1.51 -11.98
N LEU A 126 8.54 -0.82 -11.80
CA LEU A 126 9.63 -0.76 -12.76
C LEU A 126 10.46 -2.06 -12.84
N LEU A 127 10.35 -2.91 -11.83
CA LEU A 127 11.06 -4.19 -11.74
C LEU A 127 10.20 -5.39 -12.16
N GLN A 128 8.90 -5.18 -12.39
CA GLN A 128 7.97 -6.25 -12.76
C GLN A 128 7.96 -6.49 -14.28
N GLN A 129 7.76 -7.75 -14.63
CA GLN A 129 7.52 -8.16 -16.02
C GLN A 129 6.01 -8.25 -16.30
N GLY A 130 5.62 -8.47 -17.54
CA GLY A 130 4.24 -8.82 -17.88
C GLY A 130 3.80 -10.13 -17.20
N ALA A 131 2.51 -10.26 -16.93
CA ALA A 131 1.91 -11.43 -16.24
C ALA A 131 2.49 -11.70 -14.85
N THR A 132 2.78 -10.65 -14.11
CA THR A 132 3.33 -10.69 -12.74
C THR A 132 2.33 -11.27 -11.74
N SER A 133 2.73 -12.27 -10.99
CA SER A 133 1.97 -12.78 -9.84
C SER A 133 2.11 -11.86 -8.62
N MET A 134 1.25 -12.09 -7.60
CA MET A 134 1.39 -11.37 -6.32
C MET A 134 2.71 -11.69 -5.60
N LEU A 135 3.28 -12.89 -5.79
CA LEU A 135 4.57 -13.26 -5.21
C LEU A 135 5.73 -12.57 -5.93
N ASP A 136 5.66 -12.45 -7.26
CA ASP A 136 6.65 -11.67 -8.02
C ASP A 136 6.60 -10.19 -7.63
N ALA A 137 5.38 -9.64 -7.46
CA ALA A 137 5.19 -8.28 -7.02
C ALA A 137 5.74 -8.04 -5.59
N ARG A 138 5.58 -9.02 -4.68
CA ARG A 138 6.23 -9.03 -3.36
C ARG A 138 7.76 -8.95 -3.50
N ASP A 139 8.33 -9.81 -4.34
CA ASP A 139 9.78 -9.91 -4.51
C ASP A 139 10.34 -8.64 -5.16
N ALA A 140 9.61 -8.06 -6.11
CA ALA A 140 9.96 -6.76 -6.69
C ALA A 140 9.97 -5.63 -5.63
N MET A 141 9.03 -5.60 -4.69
CA MET A 141 9.04 -4.62 -3.60
C MET A 141 10.23 -4.82 -2.65
N LEU A 142 10.59 -6.06 -2.35
CA LEU A 142 11.77 -6.37 -1.53
C LEU A 142 13.08 -6.00 -2.24
N ALA A 143 13.13 -6.19 -3.56
CA ALA A 143 14.25 -5.74 -4.37
C ALA A 143 14.33 -4.21 -4.43
N ALA A 144 13.20 -3.53 -4.57
CA ALA A 144 13.12 -2.08 -4.54
C ALA A 144 13.67 -1.49 -3.21
N ASP A 145 13.36 -2.11 -2.07
CA ASP A 145 13.91 -1.69 -0.78
C ASP A 145 15.44 -1.84 -0.72
N ARG A 146 15.97 -2.96 -1.25
CA ARG A 146 17.44 -3.13 -1.34
C ARG A 146 18.10 -2.05 -2.20
N MET A 147 17.49 -1.72 -3.33
CA MET A 147 18.04 -0.76 -4.28
C MET A 147 17.94 0.68 -3.75
N ARG A 148 16.80 1.06 -3.18
CA ARG A 148 16.53 2.44 -2.77
C ARG A 148 17.00 2.76 -1.36
N PHE A 149 16.78 1.84 -0.42
CA PHE A 149 16.99 2.06 1.02
C PHE A 149 18.02 1.09 1.64
N GLY A 150 18.81 0.39 0.81
CA GLY A 150 19.84 -0.53 1.27
C GLY A 150 19.30 -1.76 2.02
N GLY A 151 18.03 -2.08 1.87
CA GLY A 151 17.37 -3.20 2.56
C GLY A 151 16.98 -2.90 4.00
N GLU A 152 16.92 -1.62 4.36
CA GLU A 152 16.60 -1.17 5.73
C GLU A 152 15.25 -1.72 6.22
N ASP A 153 14.29 -1.86 5.33
CA ASP A 153 12.90 -2.22 5.66
C ASP A 153 12.55 -3.70 5.44
N LEU A 154 13.46 -4.50 4.87
CA LEU A 154 13.24 -5.91 4.50
C LEU A 154 12.60 -6.74 5.63
N LYS A 155 13.09 -6.61 6.86
CA LYS A 155 12.59 -7.42 7.98
C LYS A 155 11.10 -7.17 8.24
N VAL A 156 10.69 -5.91 8.30
CA VAL A 156 9.29 -5.58 8.61
C VAL A 156 8.38 -5.83 7.41
N MET A 157 8.88 -5.68 6.19
CA MET A 157 8.17 -6.03 4.96
C MET A 157 7.93 -7.54 4.87
N TRP A 158 8.95 -8.38 5.08
CA TRP A 158 8.80 -9.84 5.11
C TRP A 158 7.78 -10.30 6.16
N GLN A 159 7.80 -9.70 7.35
CA GLN A 159 6.82 -10.00 8.39
C GLN A 159 5.38 -9.60 7.99
N ALA A 160 5.23 -8.49 7.27
CA ALA A 160 3.93 -8.06 6.77
C ALA A 160 3.40 -8.99 5.67
N PHE A 161 4.24 -9.35 4.70
CA PHE A 161 3.90 -10.30 3.65
C PHE A 161 3.55 -11.69 4.21
N ALA A 162 4.34 -12.19 5.17
CA ALA A 162 4.08 -13.50 5.79
C ALA A 162 2.73 -13.54 6.51
N ARG A 163 2.33 -12.46 7.19
CA ARG A 163 1.00 -12.36 7.83
C ARG A 163 -0.16 -12.39 6.84
N ARG A 164 0.10 -12.08 5.58
CA ARG A 164 -0.87 -12.14 4.48
C ARG A 164 -0.73 -13.40 3.62
N GLY A 165 -0.06 -14.43 4.14
CA GLY A 165 0.13 -15.70 3.42
C GLY A 165 1.21 -15.65 2.33
N MET A 166 1.90 -14.53 2.16
CA MET A 166 2.97 -14.35 1.15
C MET A 166 4.36 -14.47 1.79
N GLY A 167 4.55 -15.42 2.70
CA GLY A 167 5.84 -15.70 3.32
C GLY A 167 6.84 -16.33 2.36
N LYS A 168 8.04 -16.64 2.88
CA LYS A 168 9.16 -17.16 2.08
C LYS A 168 8.82 -18.47 1.33
N ASN A 169 7.95 -19.30 1.93
CA ASN A 169 7.58 -20.61 1.39
C ASN A 169 6.23 -20.57 0.65
N ALA A 170 5.67 -19.38 0.39
CA ALA A 170 4.47 -19.26 -0.41
C ALA A 170 4.77 -19.66 -1.86
N VAL A 171 3.87 -20.43 -2.45
CA VAL A 171 3.92 -20.91 -3.83
C VAL A 171 2.62 -20.55 -4.54
N ILE A 172 2.67 -20.53 -5.85
CA ILE A 172 1.50 -20.44 -6.73
C ILE A 172 1.24 -21.87 -7.21
N ASP A 173 0.06 -22.38 -6.91
CA ASP A 173 -0.40 -23.68 -7.40
C ASP A 173 -0.99 -23.58 -8.80
#